data_f57ff2614a70f932f6f4a6088d902388
#
_entry.id   f57ff2614a70f932f6f4a6088d902388
#
_cell.length_a   1.000
_cell.length_b   1.000
_cell.length_c   1.000
_cell.angle_alpha   90.00
_cell.angle_beta   90.00
_cell.angle_gamma   90.00
#
_symmetry.space_group_name_H-M   'P 1'
#
loop_
_entity.id
_entity.type
_entity.pdbx_description
1 polymer ?
#
loop_
_entity_poly.entity_id
_entity_poly.type
_entity_poly.pdbx_seq_one_letter_code
_entity_poly.pdbx_strand_id
1 'polypeptide(L)'
;MKRFFKYFLWFIILYVLVDIFSYYTIVTTYVDKPVAVNYSYPQVEIYESKATATNGYLKGKITNNTELPLVDQYLKVNLYSKKGNVLGTKYVKINELQPGESQDFEVTYNNDLVDHVETEIVPQSAISNANPNDFIMDLKANNTTSWLLWFSALMMILAAM
;
A
#
# COMPACT_ATOMS: atom_id res chain seq x y z
N MET A 1 -20.54 6.62 -49.31
CA MET A 1 -20.63 5.42 -48.49
C MET A 1 -19.29 4.73 -48.23
N LYS A 2 -18.46 4.37 -49.26
CA LYS A 2 -17.18 3.67 -49.06
C LYS A 2 -16.18 4.39 -48.15
N ARG A 3 -16.10 5.73 -48.16
CA ARG A 3 -15.21 6.51 -47.30
C ARG A 3 -15.67 6.50 -45.85
N PHE A 4 -16.99 6.59 -45.61
CA PHE A 4 -17.56 6.51 -44.30
C PHE A 4 -17.26 5.17 -43.60
N PHE A 5 -17.46 4.05 -44.31
CA PHE A 5 -17.14 2.71 -43.81
C PHE A 5 -15.65 2.56 -43.46
N LYS A 6 -14.76 3.16 -44.23
CA LYS A 6 -13.32 3.14 -43.93
C LYS A 6 -13.00 3.86 -42.60
N TYR A 7 -13.55 5.06 -42.39
CA TYR A 7 -13.31 5.79 -41.16
C TYR A 7 -13.98 5.12 -39.95
N PHE A 8 -15.16 4.57 -40.13
CA PHE A 8 -15.85 3.81 -39.10
C PHE A 8 -15.06 2.56 -38.69
N LEU A 9 -14.49 1.83 -39.63
CA LEU A 9 -13.61 0.70 -39.31
C LEU A 9 -12.36 1.12 -38.56
N TRP A 10 -11.72 2.23 -38.93
CA TRP A 10 -10.59 2.76 -38.20
C TRP A 10 -10.95 3.18 -36.79
N PHE A 11 -12.13 3.74 -36.57
CA PHE A 11 -12.62 4.11 -35.25
C PHE A 11 -12.82 2.88 -34.36
N ILE A 12 -13.39 1.80 -34.89
CA ILE A 12 -13.54 0.54 -34.15
C ILE A 12 -12.18 -0.04 -33.78
N ILE A 13 -11.23 -0.07 -34.71
CA ILE A 13 -9.87 -0.56 -34.45
C ILE A 13 -9.21 0.26 -33.34
N LEU A 14 -9.29 1.59 -33.42
CA LEU A 14 -8.74 2.47 -32.41
C LEU A 14 -9.39 2.25 -31.03
N TYR A 15 -10.70 2.10 -30.99
CA TYR A 15 -11.43 1.81 -29.74
C TYR A 15 -10.94 0.51 -29.09
N VAL A 16 -10.84 -0.57 -29.88
CA VAL A 16 -10.35 -1.87 -29.38
C VAL A 16 -8.91 -1.77 -28.88
N LEU A 17 -8.04 -1.03 -29.58
CA LEU A 17 -6.65 -0.82 -29.16
C LEU A 17 -6.57 -0.05 -27.84
N VAL A 18 -7.38 0.99 -27.67
CA VAL A 18 -7.43 1.77 -26.41
C VAL A 18 -7.95 0.90 -25.27
N ASP A 19 -8.95 0.07 -25.52
CA ASP A 19 -9.51 -0.82 -24.49
C ASP A 19 -8.49 -1.87 -24.03
N ILE A 20 -7.79 -2.52 -24.98
CA ILE A 20 -6.71 -3.47 -24.68
C ILE A 20 -5.57 -2.79 -23.91
N PHE A 21 -5.17 -1.59 -24.33
CA PHE A 21 -4.09 -0.86 -23.66
C PHE A 21 -4.49 -0.44 -22.23
N SER A 22 -5.73 0.03 -22.06
CA SER A 22 -6.28 0.40 -20.74
C SER A 22 -6.35 -0.81 -19.81
N TYR A 23 -6.85 -1.94 -20.31
CA TYR A 23 -6.88 -3.20 -19.56
C TYR A 23 -5.48 -3.63 -19.11
N TYR A 24 -4.52 -3.63 -20.04
CA TYR A 24 -3.13 -3.98 -19.74
C TYR A 24 -2.53 -3.05 -18.67
N THR A 25 -2.75 -1.75 -18.79
CA THR A 25 -2.27 -0.75 -17.82
C THR A 25 -2.88 -0.98 -16.44
N ILE A 26 -4.20 -1.24 -16.37
CA ILE A 26 -4.89 -1.52 -15.10
C ILE A 26 -4.33 -2.77 -14.45
N VAL A 27 -4.22 -3.87 -15.21
CA VAL A 27 -3.73 -5.15 -14.69
C VAL A 27 -2.28 -5.07 -14.22
N THR A 28 -1.42 -4.33 -14.92
CA THR A 28 -0.01 -4.20 -14.53
C THR A 28 0.23 -3.25 -13.37
N THR A 29 -0.64 -2.23 -13.21
CA THR A 29 -0.45 -1.16 -12.23
C THR A 29 -1.21 -1.39 -10.92
N TYR A 30 -2.41 -1.97 -10.99
CA TYR A 30 -3.33 -2.04 -9.84
C TYR A 30 -3.57 -3.46 -9.30
N VAL A 31 -2.95 -4.47 -9.89
CA VAL A 31 -3.03 -5.82 -9.32
C VAL A 31 -2.04 -5.96 -8.15
N ASP A 32 -2.55 -6.40 -7.02
CA ASP A 32 -1.75 -6.69 -5.83
C ASP A 32 -0.73 -7.81 -6.11
N LYS A 33 0.52 -7.53 -5.79
CA LYS A 33 1.61 -8.51 -5.85
C LYS A 33 2.17 -8.71 -4.45
N PRO A 34 2.57 -9.93 -4.10
CA PRO A 34 3.25 -10.17 -2.83
C PRO A 34 4.56 -9.38 -2.79
N VAL A 35 4.82 -8.73 -1.66
CA VAL A 35 6.06 -8.01 -1.37
C VAL A 35 6.91 -8.86 -0.43
N ALA A 36 8.17 -9.05 -0.75
CA ALA A 36 9.08 -9.82 0.07
C ALA A 36 9.33 -9.14 1.42
N VAL A 37 9.44 -9.94 2.47
CA VAL A 37 9.89 -9.49 3.79
C VAL A 37 11.31 -10.03 3.99
N ASN A 38 12.31 -9.20 3.76
CA ASN A 38 13.70 -9.62 3.83
C ASN A 38 14.20 -9.77 5.28
N TYR A 39 13.69 -8.89 6.15
CA TYR A 39 13.99 -8.96 7.57
C TYR A 39 12.77 -8.58 8.38
N SER A 40 12.44 -9.42 9.35
CA SER A 40 11.44 -9.13 10.37
C SER A 40 12.09 -9.23 11.75
N TYR A 41 11.83 -8.24 12.59
CA TYR A 41 12.29 -8.30 13.98
C TYR A 41 11.68 -9.51 14.70
N PRO A 42 12.38 -10.22 15.59
CA PRO A 42 11.92 -11.50 16.17
C PRO A 42 10.56 -11.45 16.89
N GLN A 43 10.14 -10.26 17.32
CA GLN A 43 8.84 -10.02 17.95
C GLN A 43 7.72 -9.69 16.95
N VAL A 44 8.04 -9.57 15.66
CA VAL A 44 7.12 -9.14 14.59
C VAL A 44 6.87 -10.29 13.64
N GLU A 45 5.63 -10.73 13.57
CA GLU A 45 5.15 -11.71 12.60
C GLU A 45 4.34 -11.00 11.53
N ILE A 46 4.77 -11.12 10.27
CA ILE A 46 4.06 -10.56 9.12
C ILE A 46 3.34 -11.69 8.40
N TYR A 47 2.01 -11.62 8.33
CA TYR A 47 1.20 -12.62 7.67
C TYR A 47 0.65 -12.19 6.31
N GLU A 48 0.66 -10.89 6.01
CA GLU A 48 0.27 -10.39 4.70
C GLU A 48 1.10 -9.17 4.30
N SER A 49 1.69 -9.19 3.10
CA SER A 49 2.44 -8.08 2.52
C SER A 49 2.18 -8.05 1.03
N LYS A 50 1.51 -6.99 0.56
CA LYS A 50 1.13 -6.82 -0.84
C LYS A 50 1.29 -5.38 -1.29
N ALA A 51 1.62 -5.21 -2.56
CA ALA A 51 1.66 -3.91 -3.21
C ALA A 51 1.19 -3.97 -4.65
N THR A 52 0.62 -2.86 -5.08
CA THR A 52 0.47 -2.50 -6.50
C THR A 52 1.73 -1.76 -6.96
N ALA A 53 1.71 -1.18 -8.16
CA ALA A 53 2.82 -0.34 -8.61
C ALA A 53 2.96 0.99 -7.83
N THR A 54 1.89 1.47 -7.18
CA THR A 54 1.83 2.82 -6.58
C THR A 54 1.54 2.85 -5.08
N ASN A 55 1.03 1.76 -4.53
CA ASN A 55 0.68 1.67 -3.11
C ASN A 55 0.82 0.24 -2.62
N GLY A 56 0.77 0.06 -1.31
CA GLY A 56 0.78 -1.26 -0.72
C GLY A 56 0.35 -1.25 0.74
N TYR A 57 0.29 -2.45 1.29
CA TYR A 57 -0.02 -2.64 2.69
C TYR A 57 0.74 -3.85 3.28
N LEU A 58 0.89 -3.79 4.57
CA LEU A 58 1.54 -4.80 5.39
C LEU A 58 0.67 -5.06 6.62
N LYS A 59 0.36 -6.32 6.89
CA LYS A 59 -0.37 -6.73 8.10
C LYS A 59 0.44 -7.73 8.88
N GLY A 60 0.39 -7.58 10.18
CA GLY A 60 1.13 -8.47 11.05
C GLY A 60 0.73 -8.29 12.50
N LYS A 61 1.50 -8.94 13.34
CA LYS A 61 1.33 -8.99 14.78
C LYS A 61 2.66 -8.75 15.48
N ILE A 62 2.64 -7.95 16.52
CA ILE A 62 3.76 -7.75 17.42
C ILE A 62 3.45 -8.51 18.70
N THR A 63 4.38 -9.33 19.19
CA THR A 63 4.25 -10.07 20.44
C THR A 63 5.42 -9.71 21.35
N ASN A 64 5.13 -9.28 22.59
CA ASN A 64 6.18 -9.04 23.56
C ASN A 64 6.72 -10.36 24.12
N ASN A 65 7.81 -10.84 23.54
CA ASN A 65 8.49 -12.07 23.98
C ASN A 65 9.57 -11.80 25.05
N THR A 66 9.61 -10.59 25.61
CA THR A 66 10.55 -10.23 26.69
C THR A 66 9.90 -10.34 28.05
N GLU A 67 10.72 -10.31 29.11
CA GLU A 67 10.27 -10.30 30.51
C GLU A 67 9.82 -8.90 30.99
N LEU A 68 10.09 -7.87 30.19
CA LEU A 68 9.78 -6.47 30.52
C LEU A 68 8.67 -5.93 29.61
N PRO A 69 7.83 -5.01 30.10
CA PRO A 69 6.82 -4.37 29.28
C PRO A 69 7.48 -3.53 28.18
N LEU A 70 6.89 -3.55 26.98
CA LEU A 70 7.25 -2.64 25.88
C LEU A 70 6.49 -1.34 26.07
N VAL A 71 7.20 -0.27 26.37
CA VAL A 71 6.64 1.06 26.60
C VAL A 71 7.34 2.06 25.70
N ASP A 72 6.57 2.98 25.09
CA ASP A 72 7.08 4.03 24.20
C ASP A 72 7.96 3.51 23.06
N GLN A 73 7.55 2.38 22.47
CA GLN A 73 8.20 1.76 21.33
C GLN A 73 7.37 1.97 20.07
N TYR A 74 8.05 1.93 18.93
CA TYR A 74 7.46 2.01 17.60
C TYR A 74 7.97 0.88 16.71
N LEU A 75 7.05 0.28 15.95
CA LEU A 75 7.42 -0.54 14.81
C LEU A 75 7.82 0.39 13.68
N LYS A 76 9.07 0.30 13.24
CA LYS A 76 9.61 0.97 12.07
C LYS A 76 9.58 0.00 10.90
N VAL A 77 8.97 0.41 9.81
CA VAL A 77 8.89 -0.35 8.56
C VAL A 77 9.63 0.43 7.48
N ASN A 78 10.71 -0.10 6.99
CA ASN A 78 11.47 0.45 5.89
C ASN A 78 11.02 -0.20 4.58
N LEU A 79 10.74 0.62 3.57
CA LEU A 79 10.30 0.23 2.24
C LEU A 79 11.48 0.35 1.28
N TYR A 80 11.79 -0.71 0.56
CA TYR A 80 12.96 -0.75 -0.33
C TYR A 80 12.57 -0.96 -1.80
N SER A 81 13.35 -0.35 -2.69
CA SER A 81 13.31 -0.64 -4.11
C SER A 81 14.11 -1.90 -4.43
N LYS A 82 13.94 -2.47 -5.61
CA LYS A 82 14.73 -3.60 -6.13
C LYS A 82 16.25 -3.35 -6.13
N LYS A 83 16.68 -2.10 -6.13
CA LYS A 83 18.11 -1.71 -6.05
C LYS A 83 18.63 -1.57 -4.61
N GLY A 84 17.79 -1.82 -3.60
CA GLY A 84 18.15 -1.67 -2.18
C GLY A 84 18.11 -0.21 -1.68
N ASN A 85 17.55 0.73 -2.44
CA ASN A 85 17.36 2.08 -1.95
C ASN A 85 16.12 2.16 -1.08
N VAL A 86 16.20 2.90 0.04
CA VAL A 86 15.04 3.20 0.89
C VAL A 86 14.11 4.16 0.14
N LEU A 87 12.88 3.73 -0.10
CA LEU A 87 11.83 4.52 -0.74
C LEU A 87 11.03 5.33 0.27
N GLY A 88 10.98 4.84 1.51
CA GLY A 88 10.27 5.49 2.61
C GLY A 88 10.34 4.65 3.86
N THR A 89 9.93 5.28 4.96
CA THR A 89 9.82 4.62 6.27
C THR A 89 8.44 4.91 6.83
N LYS A 90 7.84 3.93 7.51
CA LYS A 90 6.57 4.09 8.23
C LYS A 90 6.75 3.68 9.69
N TYR A 91 6.03 4.36 10.58
CA TYR A 91 6.08 4.12 12.01
C TYR A 91 4.68 3.81 12.54
N VAL A 92 4.55 2.71 13.29
CA VAL A 92 3.34 2.33 14.01
C VAL A 92 3.63 2.38 15.50
N LYS A 93 2.83 3.12 16.24
CA LYS A 93 2.97 3.14 17.69
C LYS A 93 2.59 1.77 18.27
N ILE A 94 3.47 1.21 19.07
CA ILE A 94 3.18 0.01 19.86
C ILE A 94 2.51 0.49 21.15
N ASN A 95 1.32 -0.03 21.45
CA ASN A 95 0.69 0.20 22.74
C ASN A 95 1.55 -0.44 23.83
N GLU A 96 1.36 -0.02 25.08
CA GLU A 96 2.02 -0.70 26.18
C GLU A 96 1.64 -2.18 26.18
N LEU A 97 2.63 -3.07 25.92
CA LEU A 97 2.43 -4.52 25.86
C LEU A 97 3.15 -5.16 27.04
N GLN A 98 2.39 -5.83 27.89
CA GLN A 98 2.96 -6.65 28.97
C GLN A 98 3.64 -7.91 28.38
N PRO A 99 4.53 -8.58 29.12
CA PRO A 99 5.11 -9.85 28.69
C PRO A 99 4.06 -10.86 28.23
N GLY A 100 4.23 -11.39 27.02
CA GLY A 100 3.29 -12.33 26.38
C GLY A 100 2.10 -11.70 25.67
N GLU A 101 1.86 -10.40 25.83
CA GLU A 101 0.78 -9.71 25.09
C GLU A 101 1.15 -9.46 23.62
N SER A 102 0.13 -9.29 22.81
CA SER A 102 0.28 -9.07 21.37
C SER A 102 -0.64 -7.94 20.89
N GLN A 103 -0.19 -7.26 19.83
CA GLN A 103 -0.93 -6.23 19.11
C GLN A 103 -0.88 -6.50 17.62
N ASP A 104 -2.04 -6.50 16.96
CA ASP A 104 -2.12 -6.52 15.50
C ASP A 104 -1.83 -5.12 14.96
N PHE A 105 -1.23 -5.06 13.76
CA PHE A 105 -0.97 -3.82 13.07
C PHE A 105 -1.26 -3.92 11.58
N GLU A 106 -1.60 -2.79 11.00
CA GLU A 106 -1.73 -2.61 9.56
C GLU A 106 -0.99 -1.34 9.14
N VAL A 107 -0.10 -1.48 8.17
CA VAL A 107 0.67 -0.37 7.59
C VAL A 107 0.26 -0.22 6.14
N THR A 108 -0.21 0.96 5.78
CA THR A 108 -0.47 1.33 4.39
C THR A 108 0.57 2.35 3.92
N TYR A 109 0.96 2.26 2.67
CA TYR A 109 1.94 3.18 2.09
C TYR A 109 1.61 3.50 0.62
N ASN A 110 2.01 4.71 0.19
CA ASN A 110 1.82 5.21 -1.16
C ASN A 110 3.19 5.44 -1.81
N ASN A 111 4.03 4.41 -1.78
CA ASN A 111 5.35 4.42 -2.38
C ASN A 111 5.36 3.55 -3.63
N ASP A 112 5.92 4.09 -4.72
CA ASP A 112 5.99 3.39 -5.99
C ASP A 112 7.07 2.30 -5.95
N LEU A 113 6.75 1.16 -6.60
CA LEU A 113 7.72 0.10 -6.91
C LEU A 113 8.45 -0.48 -5.70
N VAL A 114 7.74 -0.65 -4.59
CA VAL A 114 8.28 -1.35 -3.41
C VAL A 114 8.52 -2.81 -3.76
N ASP A 115 9.76 -3.27 -3.56
CA ASP A 115 10.20 -4.64 -3.84
C ASP A 115 10.19 -5.50 -2.58
N HIS A 116 10.73 -4.95 -1.49
CA HIS A 116 10.76 -5.63 -0.20
C HIS A 116 10.66 -4.66 0.96
N VAL A 117 10.34 -5.21 2.12
CA VAL A 117 10.21 -4.48 3.38
C VAL A 117 11.09 -5.10 4.47
N GLU A 118 11.51 -4.26 5.41
CA GLU A 118 12.21 -4.66 6.62
C GLU A 118 11.56 -4.01 7.83
N THR A 119 11.50 -4.72 8.95
CA THR A 119 10.89 -4.22 10.18
C THR A 119 11.87 -4.19 11.35
N GLU A 120 11.76 -3.17 12.17
CA GLU A 120 12.58 -2.96 13.35
C GLU A 120 11.72 -2.34 14.47
N ILE A 121 11.97 -2.70 15.72
CA ILE A 121 11.36 -2.02 16.87
C ILE A 121 12.35 -0.97 17.38
N VAL A 122 11.89 0.27 17.46
CA VAL A 122 12.71 1.43 17.87
C VAL A 122 12.06 2.21 18.99
N PRO A 123 12.84 2.78 19.92
CA PRO A 123 12.29 3.64 20.98
C PRO A 123 11.85 5.00 20.41
N GLN A 124 10.93 5.67 21.10
CA GLN A 124 10.44 6.99 20.71
C GLN A 124 11.58 8.01 20.54
N SER A 125 12.64 7.90 21.31
CA SER A 125 13.80 8.80 21.20
C SER A 125 14.50 8.73 19.84
N ALA A 126 14.47 7.57 19.19
CA ALA A 126 15.10 7.36 17.88
C ALA A 126 14.33 7.99 16.70
N ILE A 127 13.08 8.39 16.92
CA ILE A 127 12.18 8.93 15.89
C ILE A 127 11.88 10.42 16.03
N SER A 128 12.61 11.12 16.93
CA SER A 128 12.38 12.54 17.21
C SER A 128 12.45 13.45 15.97
N ASN A 129 13.18 13.05 14.92
CA ASN A 129 13.33 13.77 13.67
C ASN A 129 12.54 13.14 12.49
N ALA A 130 11.64 12.18 12.78
CA ALA A 130 10.84 11.55 11.73
C ALA A 130 9.77 12.52 11.21
N ASN A 131 9.45 12.41 9.91
CA ASN A 131 8.42 13.23 9.30
C ASN A 131 7.03 12.83 9.88
N PRO A 132 6.18 13.78 10.29
CA PRO A 132 4.83 13.49 10.78
C PRO A 132 3.99 12.62 9.83
N ASN A 133 4.21 12.71 8.52
CA ASN A 133 3.51 11.92 7.50
C ASN A 133 3.95 10.44 7.46
N ASP A 134 5.01 10.09 8.15
CA ASP A 134 5.51 8.71 8.22
C ASP A 134 4.86 7.92 9.35
N PHE A 135 4.12 8.60 10.24
CA PHE A 135 3.36 7.94 11.28
C PHE A 135 2.01 7.47 10.75
N ILE A 136 1.76 6.18 10.92
CA ILE A 136 0.44 5.60 10.71
C ILE A 136 -0.38 5.95 11.94
N MET A 137 -1.19 6.98 11.82
CA MET A 137 -2.31 7.14 12.72
C MET A 137 -3.35 6.10 12.32
N ASP A 138 -4.05 5.52 13.31
CA ASP A 138 -5.26 4.72 13.08
C ASP A 138 -6.32 5.56 12.34
N LEU A 139 -6.07 5.81 11.09
CA LEU A 139 -7.07 6.34 10.18
C LEU A 139 -8.01 5.17 9.90
N LYS A 140 -9.02 5.03 10.75
CA LYS A 140 -10.28 4.45 10.30
C LYS A 140 -10.48 4.94 8.89
N ALA A 141 -10.41 4.02 7.92
CA ALA A 141 -10.54 4.29 6.51
C ALA A 141 -11.72 5.25 6.30
N ASN A 142 -11.38 6.50 6.08
CA ASN A 142 -12.40 7.49 5.77
C ASN A 142 -12.92 7.10 4.38
N ASN A 143 -14.19 6.77 4.30
CA ASN A 143 -14.94 6.31 3.12
C ASN A 143 -14.97 7.35 1.97
N THR A 144 -13.93 8.16 1.83
CA THR A 144 -13.82 9.20 0.80
C THR A 144 -13.63 8.62 -0.60
N THR A 145 -13.14 7.39 -0.73
CA THR A 145 -13.03 6.73 -2.04
C THR A 145 -14.36 6.24 -2.60
N SER A 146 -15.36 6.00 -1.75
CA SER A 146 -16.66 5.50 -2.18
C SER A 146 -17.41 6.51 -3.07
N TRP A 147 -17.40 7.80 -2.75
CA TRP A 147 -18.11 8.81 -3.54
C TRP A 147 -17.43 9.10 -4.88
N LEU A 148 -16.08 8.99 -4.95
CA LEU A 148 -15.33 9.12 -6.22
C LEU A 148 -15.67 7.99 -7.19
N LEU A 149 -15.84 6.77 -6.71
CA LEU A 149 -16.28 5.63 -7.52
C LEU A 149 -17.72 5.84 -8.02
N TRP A 150 -18.62 6.33 -7.16
CA TRP A 150 -19.99 6.68 -7.56
C TRP A 150 -20.03 7.83 -8.56
N PHE A 151 -19.18 8.85 -8.37
CA PHE A 151 -19.10 10.00 -9.28
C PHE A 151 -18.53 9.57 -10.64
N SER A 152 -17.52 8.71 -10.69
CA SER A 152 -16.98 8.20 -11.95
C SER A 152 -17.98 7.31 -12.68
N ALA A 153 -18.73 6.46 -11.97
CA ALA A 153 -19.79 5.65 -12.55
C ALA A 153 -20.94 6.53 -13.11
N LEU A 154 -21.33 7.58 -12.38
CA LEU A 154 -22.34 8.54 -12.85
C LEU A 154 -21.90 9.28 -14.11
N MET A 155 -20.62 9.69 -14.18
CA MET A 155 -20.06 10.36 -15.36
C MET A 155 -19.97 9.42 -16.57
N MET A 156 -19.68 8.13 -16.37
CA MET A 156 -19.74 7.14 -17.45
C MET A 156 -21.16 6.93 -17.98
N ILE A 157 -22.15 6.90 -17.11
CA ILE A 157 -23.57 6.76 -17.52
C ILE A 157 -24.03 8.00 -18.30
N LEU A 158 -23.66 9.21 -17.86
CA LEU A 158 -23.98 10.45 -18.54
C LEU A 158 -23.30 10.59 -19.90
N ALA A 159 -22.09 10.04 -20.05
CA ALA A 159 -21.37 10.03 -21.32
C ALA A 159 -21.91 8.97 -22.33
N ALA A 160 -22.68 8.01 -21.84
CA ALA A 160 -23.31 6.95 -22.66
C ALA A 160 -24.74 7.29 -23.14
N MET A 161 -25.33 8.39 -22.62
CA MET A 161 -26.62 8.93 -23.04
C MET A 161 -26.45 10.02 -24.09
#